data_6d05b60e565f181ad32a5042951a1747
#
_entry.id   6d05b60e565f181ad32a5042951a1747
#
_cell.length_a   1.000
_cell.length_b   1.000
_cell.length_c   1.000
_cell.angle_alpha   90.00
_cell.angle_beta   90.00
_cell.angle_gamma   90.00
#
_symmetry.space_group_name_H-M   'P 1'
#
loop_
_entity.id
_entity.type
_entity.pdbx_description
1 polymer ?
#
loop_
_entity_poly.entity_id
_entity_poly.type
_entity_poly.pdbx_seq_one_letter_code
_entity_poly.pdbx_strand_id
1 'polypeptide(L)'
;HSLRRRQRQMCIRDSWQRETTYVYDGKKHKPAVTVKRNYTGKTVPKKNYSVKYLTDCRSIGVHRIQIKLKGDFRGTIIREFTIAPQNAMLNDLVMTSNSATVSWNVPKKTKEQITGYMIQYTDGEGGFYSTPEKDIHLIKIKNSNKLKYTIKGLTKGKRYFVRITTYKTVMVDGKPKDIIAGWGYDDIKYDYATDPVVPEPDTEEDTLE
;
A
#
# COMPACT_ATOMS: atom_id res chain seq x y z
N HIS A 1 -0.63 -35.59 -50.65
CA HIS A 1 -0.37 -35.62 -49.21
C HIS A 1 -0.24 -34.20 -48.68
N SER A 2 -1.36 -33.64 -48.22
CA SER A 2 -1.41 -32.35 -47.51
C SER A 2 -0.96 -32.58 -46.05
N LEU A 3 0.30 -32.31 -45.79
CA LEU A 3 0.78 -32.21 -44.42
C LEU A 3 0.15 -30.94 -43.79
N ARG A 4 -1.00 -31.08 -43.15
CA ARG A 4 -1.49 -30.06 -42.23
C ARG A 4 -0.45 -29.83 -41.15
N ARG A 5 0.38 -28.77 -41.31
CA ARG A 5 1.19 -28.24 -40.21
C ARG A 5 0.23 -27.90 -39.07
N ARG A 6 0.14 -28.80 -38.08
CA ARG A 6 -0.49 -28.49 -36.80
C ARG A 6 0.24 -27.24 -36.28
N GLN A 7 -0.41 -26.09 -36.33
CA GLN A 7 0.04 -24.91 -35.62
C GLN A 7 0.09 -25.27 -34.14
N ARG A 8 1.27 -25.60 -33.65
CA ARG A 8 1.51 -25.72 -32.22
C ARG A 8 1.29 -24.33 -31.63
N GLN A 9 0.15 -24.18 -30.99
CA GLN A 9 -0.12 -22.99 -30.20
C GLN A 9 0.93 -22.94 -29.10
N MET A 10 1.99 -22.14 -29.31
CA MET A 10 3.13 -22.08 -28.42
C MET A 10 2.73 -21.23 -27.22
N CYS A 11 2.31 -21.89 -26.13
CA CYS A 11 2.04 -21.23 -24.87
C CYS A 11 3.33 -20.53 -24.39
N ILE A 12 3.28 -19.23 -24.18
CA ILE A 12 4.39 -18.42 -23.69
C ILE A 12 4.11 -18.10 -22.23
N ARG A 13 5.05 -18.48 -21.36
CA ARG A 13 5.13 -18.02 -19.99
C ARG A 13 6.13 -16.88 -19.96
N ASP A 14 5.70 -15.71 -19.50
CA ASP A 14 6.68 -14.70 -19.17
C ASP A 14 7.32 -15.02 -17.80
N SER A 15 8.55 -14.61 -17.61
CA SER A 15 9.25 -14.71 -16.34
C SER A 15 8.89 -13.56 -15.39
N TRP A 16 7.67 -13.04 -15.48
CA TRP A 16 7.18 -12.03 -14.57
C TRP A 16 6.94 -12.69 -13.21
N GLN A 17 7.94 -12.61 -12.35
CA GLN A 17 7.83 -13.06 -10.98
C GLN A 17 7.07 -12.00 -10.19
N ARG A 18 5.85 -12.34 -9.70
CA ARG A 18 4.98 -11.56 -8.83
C ARG A 18 4.57 -10.19 -9.38
N GLU A 19 3.44 -9.69 -8.91
CA GLU A 19 3.01 -8.32 -9.18
C GLU A 19 4.12 -7.34 -8.74
N THR A 20 4.79 -6.73 -9.70
CA THR A 20 5.85 -5.78 -9.40
C THR A 20 5.22 -4.50 -8.86
N THR A 21 5.51 -4.17 -7.61
CA THR A 21 5.06 -2.93 -6.99
C THR A 21 6.25 -1.99 -6.80
N TYR A 22 6.10 -0.77 -7.28
CA TYR A 22 7.02 0.34 -7.04
C TYR A 22 6.41 1.29 -6.02
N VAL A 23 7.24 1.95 -5.22
CA VAL A 23 6.82 3.05 -4.38
C VAL A 23 6.90 4.35 -5.18
N TYR A 24 5.87 5.18 -5.09
CA TYR A 24 5.79 6.45 -5.79
C TYR A 24 6.93 7.40 -5.40
N ASP A 25 7.73 7.80 -6.36
CA ASP A 25 8.85 8.75 -6.22
C ASP A 25 8.72 9.95 -7.17
N GLY A 26 7.62 10.00 -7.95
CA GLY A 26 7.38 11.02 -8.98
C GLY A 26 8.15 10.78 -10.28
N LYS A 27 8.87 9.66 -10.43
CA LYS A 27 9.58 9.27 -11.67
C LYS A 27 8.78 8.23 -12.45
N LYS A 28 9.17 8.02 -13.71
CA LYS A 28 8.59 6.95 -14.54
C LYS A 28 9.22 5.61 -14.22
N HIS A 29 8.39 4.62 -13.89
CA HIS A 29 8.78 3.23 -13.68
C HIS A 29 8.39 2.39 -14.91
N LYS A 30 9.40 1.90 -15.62
CA LYS A 30 9.24 1.03 -16.78
C LYS A 30 9.96 -0.29 -16.55
N PRO A 31 9.28 -1.28 -15.91
CA PRO A 31 9.90 -2.58 -15.66
C PRO A 31 10.35 -3.25 -16.95
N ALA A 32 11.53 -3.85 -16.93
CA ALA A 32 12.06 -4.59 -18.05
C ALA A 32 11.22 -5.86 -18.31
N VAL A 33 10.96 -6.14 -19.59
CA VAL A 33 10.16 -7.29 -20.00
C VAL A 33 11.06 -8.32 -20.66
N THR A 34 11.01 -9.56 -20.17
CA THR A 34 11.62 -10.74 -20.79
C THR A 34 10.56 -11.78 -21.09
N VAL A 35 10.45 -12.22 -22.34
CA VAL A 35 9.51 -13.25 -22.76
C VAL A 35 10.22 -14.60 -22.83
N LYS A 36 9.63 -15.65 -22.23
CA LYS A 36 10.16 -17.02 -22.25
C LYS A 36 9.13 -17.99 -22.83
N ARG A 37 9.61 -19.08 -23.43
CA ARG A 37 8.76 -20.19 -23.91
C ARG A 37 8.34 -21.07 -22.75
N ASN A 38 7.07 -21.44 -22.66
CA ASN A 38 6.53 -22.20 -21.51
C ASN A 38 7.25 -23.55 -21.31
N TYR A 39 7.41 -24.32 -22.39
CA TYR A 39 7.91 -25.70 -22.28
C TYR A 39 9.43 -25.81 -22.15
N THR A 40 10.17 -24.82 -22.64
CA THR A 40 11.63 -24.91 -22.68
C THR A 40 12.33 -23.89 -21.77
N GLY A 41 11.58 -22.92 -21.24
CA GLY A 41 12.15 -21.81 -20.48
C GLY A 41 13.09 -20.89 -21.29
N LYS A 42 13.35 -21.21 -22.57
CA LYS A 42 14.25 -20.44 -23.42
C LYS A 42 13.69 -19.03 -23.69
N THR A 43 14.55 -18.03 -23.61
CA THR A 43 14.20 -16.64 -23.90
C THR A 43 13.82 -16.46 -25.37
N VAL A 44 12.72 -15.73 -25.61
CA VAL A 44 12.32 -15.29 -26.95
C VAL A 44 13.15 -14.07 -27.33
N PRO A 45 13.83 -14.07 -28.51
CA PRO A 45 14.59 -12.92 -28.96
C PRO A 45 13.75 -11.65 -29.06
N LYS A 46 14.30 -10.49 -28.69
CA LYS A 46 13.59 -9.19 -28.70
C LYS A 46 12.98 -8.81 -30.05
N LYS A 47 13.56 -9.26 -31.17
CA LYS A 47 13.03 -9.06 -32.53
C LYS A 47 11.63 -9.69 -32.71
N ASN A 48 11.30 -10.71 -31.93
CA ASN A 48 10.06 -11.50 -32.03
C ASN A 48 8.94 -10.98 -31.11
N TYR A 49 9.11 -9.84 -30.47
CA TYR A 49 8.04 -9.17 -29.75
C TYR A 49 8.29 -7.66 -29.67
N SER A 50 7.24 -6.91 -29.38
CA SER A 50 7.31 -5.48 -29.06
C SER A 50 6.62 -5.22 -27.75
N VAL A 51 7.12 -4.24 -26.99
CA VAL A 51 6.60 -3.84 -25.69
C VAL A 51 6.07 -2.42 -25.79
N LYS A 52 4.82 -2.19 -25.33
CA LYS A 52 4.21 -0.89 -25.25
C LYS A 52 3.66 -0.68 -23.82
N TYR A 53 4.05 0.40 -23.17
CA TYR A 53 3.46 0.83 -21.92
C TYR A 53 2.20 1.64 -22.23
N LEU A 54 1.05 1.21 -21.72
CA LEU A 54 -0.26 1.76 -22.08
C LEU A 54 -0.70 2.95 -21.24
N THR A 55 0.07 3.26 -20.18
CA THR A 55 -0.21 4.34 -19.21
C THR A 55 1.01 5.23 -19.04
N ASP A 56 0.90 6.27 -18.24
CA ASP A 56 1.98 7.22 -17.96
C ASP A 56 3.18 6.61 -17.21
N CYS A 57 2.97 5.49 -16.51
CA CYS A 57 3.96 4.77 -15.71
C CYS A 57 4.60 5.66 -14.61
N ARG A 58 3.89 6.66 -14.13
CA ARG A 58 4.39 7.67 -13.18
C ARG A 58 3.45 7.90 -12.00
N SER A 59 2.15 7.98 -12.24
CA SER A 59 1.15 8.26 -11.21
C SER A 59 0.93 7.04 -10.31
N ILE A 60 0.40 7.26 -9.11
CA ILE A 60 -0.03 6.17 -8.23
C ILE A 60 -1.20 5.42 -8.87
N GLY A 61 -1.09 4.10 -9.01
CA GLY A 61 -2.13 3.27 -9.61
C GLY A 61 -1.65 1.98 -10.23
N VAL A 62 -2.54 1.34 -10.98
CA VAL A 62 -2.24 0.14 -11.77
C VAL A 62 -1.85 0.55 -13.19
N HIS A 63 -0.72 0.06 -13.65
CA HIS A 63 -0.16 0.35 -14.97
C HIS A 63 -0.11 -0.90 -15.82
N ARG A 64 -0.36 -0.75 -17.14
CA ARG A 64 -0.46 -1.86 -18.08
C ARG A 64 0.65 -1.83 -19.11
N ILE A 65 1.17 -3.02 -19.39
CA ILE A 65 2.18 -3.27 -20.42
C ILE A 65 1.56 -4.23 -21.43
N GLN A 66 1.59 -3.85 -22.69
CA GLN A 66 1.22 -4.70 -23.81
C GLN A 66 2.46 -5.29 -24.44
N ILE A 67 2.50 -6.61 -24.55
CA ILE A 67 3.55 -7.37 -25.24
C ILE A 67 2.91 -8.00 -26.47
N LYS A 68 3.24 -7.49 -27.66
CA LYS A 68 2.76 -8.03 -28.94
C LYS A 68 3.83 -8.94 -29.55
N LEU A 69 3.48 -10.19 -29.71
CA LEU A 69 4.35 -11.20 -30.31
C LEU A 69 4.43 -11.06 -31.83
N LYS A 70 5.54 -11.49 -32.46
CA LYS A 70 5.83 -11.34 -33.88
C LYS A 70 6.52 -12.59 -34.44
N GLY A 71 6.56 -12.71 -35.79
CA GLY A 71 7.20 -13.82 -36.49
C GLY A 71 6.48 -15.14 -36.25
N ASP A 72 7.21 -16.14 -35.79
CA ASP A 72 6.67 -17.48 -35.47
C ASP A 72 5.79 -17.49 -34.21
N PHE A 73 5.79 -16.39 -33.45
CA PHE A 73 4.99 -16.20 -32.27
C PHE A 73 3.81 -15.28 -32.58
N ARG A 74 2.63 -15.59 -32.04
CA ARG A 74 1.43 -14.79 -32.27
C ARG A 74 0.71 -14.53 -30.96
N GLY A 75 -0.03 -13.41 -30.93
CA GLY A 75 -0.85 -13.01 -29.81
C GLY A 75 -0.35 -11.74 -29.10
N THR A 76 -1.17 -11.31 -28.17
CA THR A 76 -0.90 -10.15 -27.33
C THR A 76 -1.06 -10.57 -25.87
N ILE A 77 -0.12 -10.16 -25.04
CA ILE A 77 -0.12 -10.40 -23.59
C ILE A 77 -0.22 -9.06 -22.91
N ILE A 78 -1.12 -8.93 -21.96
CA ILE A 78 -1.21 -7.77 -21.06
C ILE A 78 -0.65 -8.16 -19.71
N ARG A 79 0.18 -7.30 -19.15
CA ARG A 79 0.71 -7.40 -17.79
C ARG A 79 0.47 -6.11 -17.04
N GLU A 80 0.32 -6.25 -15.74
CA GLU A 80 0.11 -5.12 -14.86
C GLU A 80 1.28 -5.00 -13.87
N PHE A 81 1.55 -3.77 -13.46
CA PHE A 81 2.40 -3.45 -12.32
C PHE A 81 1.75 -2.29 -11.56
N THR A 82 2.08 -2.15 -10.29
CA THR A 82 1.48 -1.15 -9.42
C THR A 82 2.54 -0.11 -9.03
N ILE A 83 2.15 1.15 -9.01
CA ILE A 83 2.88 2.20 -8.30
C ILE A 83 2.04 2.52 -7.07
N ALA A 84 2.51 2.12 -5.90
CA ALA A 84 1.87 2.36 -4.61
C ALA A 84 2.26 3.72 -4.04
N PRO A 85 1.42 4.38 -3.23
CA PRO A 85 1.81 5.60 -2.55
C PRO A 85 2.96 5.35 -1.57
N GLN A 86 3.68 6.39 -1.16
CA GLN A 86 4.53 6.35 0.02
C GLN A 86 3.66 6.31 1.27
N ASN A 87 4.14 5.67 2.32
CA ASN A 87 3.37 5.58 3.56
C ASN A 87 3.30 6.91 4.30
N ALA A 88 2.29 7.06 5.14
CA ALA A 88 2.25 8.09 6.16
C ALA A 88 3.09 7.64 7.36
N MET A 89 3.68 8.59 8.07
CA MET A 89 4.43 8.36 9.31
C MET A 89 3.64 8.90 10.49
N LEU A 90 3.34 8.06 11.49
CA LEU A 90 2.71 8.49 12.73
C LEU A 90 3.66 9.38 13.52
N ASN A 91 3.22 10.62 13.81
CA ASN A 91 3.97 11.55 14.66
C ASN A 91 3.67 11.32 16.12
N ASP A 92 2.37 11.44 16.49
CA ASP A 92 1.91 11.35 17.86
C ASP A 92 0.71 10.43 18.03
N LEU A 93 0.63 9.85 19.22
CA LEU A 93 -0.53 9.18 19.76
C LEU A 93 -0.79 9.75 21.14
N VAL A 94 -1.88 10.51 21.30
CA VAL A 94 -2.29 11.10 22.58
C VAL A 94 -3.54 10.40 23.04
N MET A 95 -3.47 9.73 24.18
CA MET A 95 -4.57 8.98 24.77
C MET A 95 -5.32 9.78 25.82
N THR A 96 -6.59 9.48 25.95
CA THR A 96 -7.43 9.80 27.13
C THR A 96 -8.10 8.51 27.58
N SER A 97 -8.85 8.54 28.69
CA SER A 97 -9.56 7.35 29.20
C SER A 97 -10.54 6.71 28.20
N ASN A 98 -10.99 7.44 27.17
CA ASN A 98 -11.97 6.95 26.21
C ASN A 98 -11.68 7.31 24.74
N SER A 99 -10.52 7.89 24.45
CA SER A 99 -10.17 8.28 23.08
C SER A 99 -8.67 8.22 22.80
N ALA A 100 -8.31 8.12 21.50
CA ALA A 100 -6.95 8.22 21.00
C ALA A 100 -6.90 9.25 19.88
N THR A 101 -6.09 10.29 20.04
CA THR A 101 -5.83 11.25 18.97
C THR A 101 -4.51 10.94 18.32
N VAL A 102 -4.55 10.63 17.03
CA VAL A 102 -3.38 10.35 16.21
C VAL A 102 -3.10 11.49 15.25
N SER A 103 -1.82 11.81 15.05
CA SER A 103 -1.35 12.74 14.03
C SER A 103 -0.27 12.08 13.17
N TRP A 104 -0.12 12.55 11.93
CA TRP A 104 0.83 11.95 10.97
C TRP A 104 1.33 12.96 9.95
N ASN A 105 2.43 12.59 9.32
CA ASN A 105 2.99 13.28 8.16
C ASN A 105 2.96 12.39 6.92
N VAL A 106 2.97 13.03 5.76
CA VAL A 106 3.13 12.37 4.46
C VAL A 106 3.90 13.30 3.52
N PRO A 107 4.78 12.79 2.66
CA PRO A 107 5.49 13.63 1.69
C PRO A 107 4.52 14.41 0.79
N LYS A 108 4.80 15.71 0.56
CA LYS A 108 3.92 16.62 -0.20
C LYS A 108 3.49 16.03 -1.55
N LYS A 109 4.44 15.50 -2.33
CA LYS A 109 4.17 14.90 -3.64
C LYS A 109 3.20 13.72 -3.57
N THR A 110 3.29 12.90 -2.52
CA THR A 110 2.37 11.79 -2.28
C THR A 110 1.00 12.32 -1.88
N LYS A 111 0.94 13.30 -0.97
CA LYS A 111 -0.29 13.93 -0.51
C LYS A 111 -1.17 14.46 -1.66
N GLU A 112 -0.54 15.02 -2.69
CA GLU A 112 -1.22 15.54 -3.89
C GLU A 112 -1.81 14.42 -4.78
N GLN A 113 -1.37 13.16 -4.60
CA GLN A 113 -1.77 12.03 -5.43
C GLN A 113 -2.75 11.07 -4.75
N ILE A 114 -2.82 11.04 -3.43
CA ILE A 114 -3.62 10.08 -2.66
C ILE A 114 -5.08 10.53 -2.51
N THR A 115 -5.96 9.57 -2.23
CA THR A 115 -7.36 9.83 -1.85
C THR A 115 -7.48 10.15 -0.37
N GLY A 116 -6.62 9.54 0.46
CA GLY A 116 -6.62 9.75 1.90
C GLY A 116 -5.83 8.70 2.67
N TYR A 117 -6.33 8.38 3.86
CA TYR A 117 -5.64 7.52 4.83
C TYR A 117 -6.55 6.41 5.34
N MET A 118 -5.94 5.33 5.75
CA MET A 118 -6.59 4.28 6.52
C MET A 118 -5.86 4.13 7.85
N ILE A 119 -6.62 4.12 8.95
CA ILE A 119 -6.11 3.87 10.29
C ILE A 119 -6.63 2.51 10.72
N GLN A 120 -5.75 1.67 11.21
CA GLN A 120 -6.12 0.46 11.95
C GLN A 120 -5.77 0.61 13.41
N TYR A 121 -6.63 0.06 14.28
CA TYR A 121 -6.36 -0.01 15.71
C TYR A 121 -6.94 -1.29 16.31
N THR A 122 -6.34 -1.76 17.41
CA THR A 122 -6.75 -2.95 18.15
C THR A 122 -6.33 -2.83 19.62
N ASP A 123 -7.09 -3.48 20.53
CA ASP A 123 -6.76 -3.67 21.94
C ASP A 123 -6.24 -5.09 22.25
N GLY A 124 -5.95 -5.87 21.23
CA GLY A 124 -5.36 -7.21 21.38
C GLY A 124 -3.99 -7.17 22.06
N GLU A 125 -3.74 -8.04 23.03
CA GLU A 125 -2.52 -8.05 23.88
C GLU A 125 -1.21 -8.04 23.10
N GLY A 126 -1.12 -8.79 22.00
CA GLY A 126 0.04 -8.83 21.11
C GLY A 126 -0.02 -7.84 19.94
N GLY A 127 -0.95 -6.88 19.94
CA GLY A 127 -1.14 -5.94 18.86
C GLY A 127 -1.53 -6.61 17.55
N PHE A 128 -1.13 -6.02 16.42
CA PHE A 128 -1.52 -6.51 15.08
C PHE A 128 -0.96 -7.88 14.70
N TYR A 129 0.06 -8.37 15.39
CA TYR A 129 0.68 -9.67 15.07
C TYR A 129 -0.13 -10.88 15.54
N SER A 130 -0.87 -10.72 16.62
CA SER A 130 -1.64 -11.80 17.25
C SER A 130 -3.16 -11.57 17.21
N THR A 131 -3.59 -10.37 16.83
CA THR A 131 -5.04 -10.05 16.72
C THR A 131 -5.58 -10.60 15.39
N PRO A 132 -6.64 -11.43 15.41
CA PRO A 132 -7.34 -11.84 14.20
C PRO A 132 -7.83 -10.63 13.41
N GLU A 133 -7.80 -10.71 12.07
CA GLU A 133 -8.16 -9.58 11.18
C GLU A 133 -9.58 -9.03 11.46
N LYS A 134 -10.51 -9.89 11.83
CA LYS A 134 -11.90 -9.52 12.19
C LYS A 134 -12.00 -8.62 13.43
N ASP A 135 -10.98 -8.66 14.30
CA ASP A 135 -10.92 -7.89 15.57
C ASP A 135 -10.03 -6.65 15.43
N ILE A 136 -9.53 -6.37 14.22
CA ILE A 136 -8.82 -5.15 13.88
C ILE A 136 -9.80 -4.13 13.32
N HIS A 137 -9.94 -3.01 13.99
CA HIS A 137 -10.80 -1.92 13.56
C HIS A 137 -10.14 -1.13 12.43
N LEU A 138 -10.93 -0.73 11.42
CA LEU A 138 -10.48 0.05 10.26
C LEU A 138 -11.29 1.35 10.12
N ILE A 139 -10.57 2.47 10.05
CA ILE A 139 -11.13 3.80 9.77
C ILE A 139 -10.58 4.27 8.43
N LYS A 140 -11.46 4.62 7.49
CA LYS A 140 -11.09 5.14 6.17
C LYS A 140 -11.41 6.64 6.07
N ILE A 141 -10.39 7.46 5.85
CA ILE A 141 -10.45 8.92 5.77
C ILE A 141 -10.26 9.35 4.32
N LYS A 142 -11.33 9.83 3.67
CA LYS A 142 -11.33 10.30 2.27
C LYS A 142 -10.92 11.79 2.16
N ASN A 143 -9.80 12.15 2.78
CA ASN A 143 -9.28 13.52 2.75
C ASN A 143 -7.77 13.51 2.94
N SER A 144 -7.01 13.77 1.87
CA SER A 144 -5.54 13.81 1.91
C SER A 144 -4.98 14.99 2.70
N ASN A 145 -5.78 16.02 2.99
CA ASN A 145 -5.36 17.17 3.79
C ASN A 145 -5.54 16.95 5.30
N LYS A 146 -6.28 15.93 5.72
CA LYS A 146 -6.48 15.61 7.12
C LYS A 146 -5.26 14.87 7.67
N LEU A 147 -4.55 15.49 8.60
CA LEU A 147 -3.30 14.97 9.20
C LEU A 147 -3.45 14.63 10.69
N LYS A 148 -4.69 14.61 11.19
CA LYS A 148 -5.04 14.31 12.57
C LYS A 148 -6.42 13.67 12.64
N TYR A 149 -6.59 12.68 13.51
CA TYR A 149 -7.88 12.03 13.74
C TYR A 149 -8.02 11.58 15.20
N THR A 150 -9.24 11.69 15.76
CA THR A 150 -9.55 11.20 17.10
C THR A 150 -10.44 9.98 17.01
N ILE A 151 -9.94 8.84 17.46
CA ILE A 151 -10.67 7.59 17.68
C ILE A 151 -11.39 7.75 19.02
N LYS A 152 -12.68 7.47 19.04
CA LYS A 152 -13.52 7.60 20.25
C LYS A 152 -14.07 6.25 20.68
N GLY A 153 -14.58 6.17 21.91
CA GLY A 153 -15.24 4.97 22.43
C GLY A 153 -14.25 3.88 22.86
N LEU A 154 -13.03 4.27 23.22
CA LEU A 154 -12.06 3.35 23.78
C LEU A 154 -12.40 2.98 25.23
N THR A 155 -11.99 1.80 25.67
CA THR A 155 -12.20 1.30 27.03
C THR A 155 -11.03 1.74 27.91
N LYS A 156 -11.35 2.43 29.03
CA LYS A 156 -10.36 2.87 30.03
C LYS A 156 -9.52 1.69 30.53
N GLY A 157 -8.22 1.92 30.68
CA GLY A 157 -7.25 0.95 31.18
C GLY A 157 -6.74 -0.06 30.15
N LYS A 158 -7.35 -0.13 28.96
CA LYS A 158 -6.85 -0.99 27.88
C LYS A 158 -5.74 -0.33 27.11
N ARG A 159 -4.78 -1.15 26.64
CA ARG A 159 -3.73 -0.74 25.71
C ARG A 159 -4.25 -0.85 24.29
N TYR A 160 -4.04 0.18 23.50
CA TYR A 160 -4.38 0.21 22.07
C TYR A 160 -3.16 0.37 21.21
N PHE A 161 -3.09 -0.42 20.14
CA PHE A 161 -2.11 -0.32 19.08
C PHE A 161 -2.74 0.37 17.89
N VAL A 162 -2.04 1.33 17.30
CA VAL A 162 -2.51 2.11 16.14
C VAL A 162 -1.46 2.11 15.05
N ARG A 163 -1.90 1.94 13.80
CA ARG A 163 -1.06 2.12 12.61
C ARG A 163 -1.84 2.83 11.50
N ILE A 164 -1.12 3.43 10.57
CA ILE A 164 -1.69 4.21 9.48
C ILE A 164 -1.11 3.76 8.15
N THR A 165 -1.89 3.90 7.09
CA THR A 165 -1.41 3.81 5.71
C THR A 165 -2.08 4.84 4.83
N THR A 166 -1.42 5.23 3.76
CA THR A 166 -2.00 6.03 2.68
C THR A 166 -2.70 5.14 1.66
N TYR A 167 -3.74 5.67 1.00
CA TYR A 167 -4.36 4.97 -0.12
C TYR A 167 -4.75 5.92 -1.25
N LYS A 168 -4.82 5.37 -2.46
CA LYS A 168 -5.44 5.99 -3.63
C LYS A 168 -6.49 5.07 -4.22
N THR A 169 -7.71 5.56 -4.39
CA THR A 169 -8.74 4.85 -5.13
C THR A 169 -8.55 5.14 -6.62
N VAL A 170 -8.42 4.10 -7.42
CA VAL A 170 -8.31 4.14 -8.89
C VAL A 170 -9.38 3.28 -9.52
N MET A 171 -9.75 3.56 -10.76
CA MET A 171 -10.65 2.70 -11.52
C MET A 171 -9.83 1.67 -12.30
N VAL A 172 -10.11 0.39 -12.08
CA VAL A 172 -9.51 -0.74 -12.80
C VAL A 172 -10.65 -1.54 -13.40
N ASP A 173 -10.71 -1.64 -14.72
CA ASP A 173 -11.79 -2.34 -15.46
C ASP A 173 -13.21 -1.93 -15.01
N GLY A 174 -13.41 -0.62 -14.83
CA GLY A 174 -14.69 -0.04 -14.42
C GLY A 174 -15.05 -0.19 -12.93
N LYS A 175 -14.16 -0.79 -12.12
CA LYS A 175 -14.39 -0.98 -10.68
C LYS A 175 -13.38 -0.16 -9.85
N PRO A 176 -13.82 0.44 -8.73
CA PRO A 176 -12.90 1.13 -7.83
C PRO A 176 -11.99 0.11 -7.11
N LYS A 177 -10.69 0.40 -7.10
CA LYS A 177 -9.67 -0.37 -6.39
C LYS A 177 -8.81 0.58 -5.56
N ASP A 178 -8.63 0.25 -4.28
CA ASP A 178 -7.70 0.99 -3.43
C ASP A 178 -6.28 0.43 -3.59
N ILE A 179 -5.36 1.32 -3.90
CA ILE A 179 -3.92 1.04 -3.89
C ILE A 179 -3.37 1.62 -2.60
N ILE A 180 -2.92 0.76 -1.70
CA ILE A 180 -2.37 1.14 -0.40
C ILE A 180 -0.84 1.12 -0.43
N ALA A 181 -0.21 1.91 0.43
CA ALA A 181 1.25 1.87 0.62
C ALA A 181 1.73 0.55 1.27
N GLY A 182 0.83 -0.14 1.91
CA GLY A 182 1.10 -1.27 2.81
C GLY A 182 1.00 -0.83 4.26
N TRP A 183 0.91 -1.80 5.15
CA TRP A 183 0.93 -1.56 6.59
C TRP A 183 2.38 -1.66 7.08
N GLY A 184 2.98 -0.53 7.46
CA GLY A 184 4.30 -0.50 8.08
C GLY A 184 4.27 -1.19 9.44
N TYR A 185 5.30 -1.98 9.73
CA TYR A 185 5.46 -2.59 11.06
C TYR A 185 6.23 -1.66 12.00
N ASP A 186 7.08 -0.81 11.47
CA ASP A 186 7.94 0.11 12.25
C ASP A 186 7.18 1.38 12.71
N ASP A 187 5.98 1.64 12.14
CA ASP A 187 5.17 2.82 12.43
C ASP A 187 3.98 2.51 13.36
N ILE A 188 4.05 1.43 14.15
CA ILE A 188 3.02 1.10 15.12
C ILE A 188 3.27 1.90 16.39
N LYS A 189 2.29 2.72 16.82
CA LYS A 189 2.29 3.34 18.13
C LYS A 189 1.29 2.64 19.04
N TYR A 190 1.59 2.62 20.33
CA TYR A 190 0.66 2.08 21.33
C TYR A 190 0.77 2.83 22.65
N ASP A 191 -0.34 2.89 23.37
CA ASP A 191 -0.42 3.45 24.70
C ASP A 191 -1.69 2.97 25.40
N TYR A 192 -1.82 3.28 26.70
CA TYR A 192 -2.97 2.93 27.49
C TYR A 192 -4.03 4.04 27.47
N ALA A 193 -5.31 3.66 27.43
CA ALA A 193 -6.43 4.58 27.56
C ALA A 193 -6.58 5.00 29.03
N THR A 194 -5.83 6.03 29.44
CA THR A 194 -5.82 6.58 30.80
C THR A 194 -6.12 8.07 30.77
N ASP A 195 -6.59 8.60 31.88
CA ASP A 195 -6.71 10.06 32.01
C ASP A 195 -5.32 10.69 32.04
N PRO A 196 -5.15 11.90 31.47
CA PRO A 196 -3.87 12.59 31.55
C PRO A 196 -3.46 12.78 33.01
N VAL A 197 -2.20 12.47 33.30
CA VAL A 197 -1.63 12.79 34.61
C VAL A 197 -1.55 14.31 34.70
N VAL A 198 -2.32 14.91 35.58
CA VAL A 198 -2.17 16.32 35.94
C VAL A 198 -0.92 16.38 36.82
N PRO A 199 0.11 17.17 36.46
CA PRO A 199 1.25 17.37 37.35
C PRO A 199 0.70 17.91 38.68
N GLU A 200 1.09 17.32 39.79
CA GLU A 200 0.83 17.94 41.08
C GLU A 200 1.48 19.32 41.10
N PRO A 201 0.78 20.36 41.60
CA PRO A 201 1.40 21.67 41.76
C PRO A 201 2.62 21.49 42.67
N ASP A 202 3.74 22.05 42.25
CA ASP A 202 4.95 22.12 43.07
C ASP A 202 4.55 22.67 44.44
N THR A 203 4.54 21.83 45.46
CA THR A 203 4.43 22.30 46.84
C THR A 203 5.74 22.97 47.13
N GLU A 204 5.74 24.32 47.03
CA GLU A 204 6.83 25.14 47.62
C GLU A 204 6.95 24.72 49.08
N GLU A 205 8.05 24.03 49.42
CA GLU A 205 8.46 23.88 50.82
C GLU A 205 8.66 25.25 51.39
N ASP A 206 7.70 25.73 52.20
CA ASP A 206 7.89 26.87 53.08
C ASP A 206 9.00 26.54 54.07
N THR A 207 10.24 26.89 53.67
CA THR A 207 11.35 26.97 54.60
C THR A 207 11.13 28.16 55.51
N LEU A 208 10.40 27.90 56.63
CA LEU A 208 10.39 28.83 57.77
C LEU A 208 11.76 28.76 58.44
N GLU A 209 12.50 29.86 58.36
CA GLU A 209 13.61 30.20 59.26
C GLU A 209 13.10 30.47 60.69
#